data_96a1b34132b94ab38f9abb2608e28008
#
_entry.id   96a1b34132b94ab38f9abb2608e28008
#
_cell.length_a   1.000
_cell.length_b   1.000
_cell.length_c   1.000
_cell.angle_alpha   90.00
_cell.angle_beta   90.00
_cell.angle_gamma   90.00
#
_symmetry.space_group_name_H-M   'P 1'
#
loop_
_entity.id
_entity.type
_entity.pdbx_description
1 polymer ?
#
loop_
_entity_poly.entity_id
_entity_poly.type
_entity_poly.pdbx_seq_one_letter_code
_entity_poly.pdbx_strand_id
1 'polypeptide(L)'
;MRKKLAPAAVAAALLALAIALVGCSSGPSDEEVIRQGVSEELAAIKAGDDELISSVEEGAGEDLKTLGIDARDFMSAYLDGFDYSVGDVKVDGDSATVHLSITCRSMGEATEAFMGAYGDALANAEDLTDTDALYELAGKTLLESLSATQPKTVECDVQCQKDSDGNWSYADGVSEQMSELFLSQ
;
A
#
# COMPACT_ATOMS: atom_id res chain seq x y z
N MET A 1 7.80 20.97 17.31
CA MET A 1 6.56 20.34 16.82
C MET A 1 6.97 19.02 16.21
N ARG A 2 6.66 17.90 16.84
CA ARG A 2 6.98 16.57 16.29
C ARG A 2 5.97 16.32 15.16
N LYS A 3 6.40 16.46 13.90
CA LYS A 3 5.66 15.91 12.76
C LYS A 3 5.67 14.39 12.94
N LYS A 4 4.52 13.80 13.17
CA LYS A 4 4.36 12.36 13.13
C LYS A 4 4.57 11.96 11.67
N LEU A 5 5.55 11.10 11.38
CA LEU A 5 5.59 10.36 10.12
C LEU A 5 4.18 9.81 9.91
N ALA A 6 3.54 10.21 8.83
CA ALA A 6 2.17 9.78 8.56
C ALA A 6 2.23 8.51 7.70
N PRO A 7 2.18 7.31 8.31
CA PRO A 7 2.12 6.04 7.55
C PRO A 7 0.89 5.97 6.64
N ALA A 8 -0.11 6.82 6.92
CA ALA A 8 -1.32 6.95 6.10
C ALA A 8 -1.06 7.46 4.67
N ALA A 9 0.06 8.16 4.41
CA ALA A 9 0.35 8.68 3.06
C ALA A 9 0.73 7.57 2.07
N VAL A 10 1.42 6.52 2.53
CA VAL A 10 1.81 5.38 1.68
C VAL A 10 0.60 4.53 1.34
N ALA A 11 -0.32 4.32 2.29
CA ALA A 11 -1.52 3.52 2.07
C ALA A 11 -2.58 4.24 1.20
N ALA A 12 -2.67 5.58 1.27
CA ALA A 12 -3.58 6.36 0.44
C ALA A 12 -3.14 6.42 -1.04
N ALA A 13 -1.85 6.28 -1.33
CA ALA A 13 -1.33 6.24 -2.69
C ALA A 13 -1.69 4.96 -3.46
N LEU A 14 -2.03 3.89 -2.75
CA LEU A 14 -2.32 2.58 -3.34
C LEU A 14 -3.71 2.45 -3.98
N LEU A 15 -4.61 3.45 -3.88
CA LEU A 15 -6.02 3.31 -4.28
C LEU A 15 -6.59 4.49 -5.06
N ALA A 16 -5.77 5.29 -5.74
CA ALA A 16 -6.23 6.50 -6.43
C ALA A 16 -6.67 6.29 -7.90
N LEU A 17 -6.68 5.05 -8.43
CA LEU A 17 -7.09 4.81 -9.82
C LEU A 17 -8.60 4.67 -9.93
N ALA A 18 -9.23 5.57 -10.67
CA ALA A 18 -10.64 5.47 -11.05
C ALA A 18 -10.81 4.45 -12.18
N ILE A 19 -11.57 3.40 -11.93
CA ILE A 19 -11.96 2.42 -12.96
C ILE A 19 -12.97 3.08 -13.90
N ALA A 20 -12.52 3.79 -14.92
CA ALA A 20 -13.39 4.37 -15.94
C ALA A 20 -13.58 3.39 -17.09
N LEU A 21 -14.52 2.45 -16.97
CA LEU A 21 -14.91 1.56 -18.06
C LEU A 21 -16.32 1.92 -18.57
N VAL A 22 -16.39 2.44 -19.79
CA VAL A 22 -17.65 2.84 -20.45
C VAL A 22 -18.41 1.59 -20.90
N GLY A 23 -19.54 1.28 -20.24
CA GLY A 23 -20.44 0.20 -20.62
C GLY A 23 -21.31 0.53 -21.83
N CYS A 24 -21.08 -0.12 -22.98
CA CYS A 24 -22.06 -0.19 -24.07
C CYS A 24 -22.86 -1.49 -23.93
N SER A 25 -24.14 -1.47 -24.27
CA SER A 25 -25.15 -2.53 -24.10
C SER A 25 -24.91 -3.85 -24.87
N SER A 26 -23.70 -4.13 -25.30
CA SER A 26 -23.20 -5.41 -25.83
C SER A 26 -21.76 -5.70 -25.38
N GLY A 27 -21.31 -5.05 -24.33
CA GLY A 27 -19.98 -5.21 -23.70
C GLY A 27 -19.96 -6.25 -22.59
N PRO A 28 -18.83 -6.35 -21.85
CA PRO A 28 -18.70 -7.23 -20.70
C PRO A 28 -19.76 -6.91 -19.63
N SER A 29 -20.09 -7.88 -18.79
CA SER A 29 -20.99 -7.67 -17.66
C SER A 29 -20.36 -6.74 -16.62
N ASP A 30 -21.19 -6.09 -15.77
CA ASP A 30 -20.69 -5.27 -14.65
C ASP A 30 -19.72 -6.05 -13.76
N GLU A 31 -19.97 -7.34 -13.52
CA GLU A 31 -19.07 -8.22 -12.79
C GLU A 31 -17.69 -8.34 -13.46
N GLU A 32 -17.65 -8.54 -14.78
CA GLU A 32 -16.39 -8.64 -15.54
C GLU A 32 -15.64 -7.32 -15.54
N VAL A 33 -16.35 -6.20 -15.70
CA VAL A 33 -15.78 -4.84 -15.66
C VAL A 33 -15.11 -4.56 -14.31
N ILE A 34 -15.84 -4.81 -13.22
CA ILE A 34 -15.32 -4.60 -11.85
C ILE A 34 -14.11 -5.51 -11.60
N ARG A 35 -14.24 -6.81 -11.89
CA ARG A 35 -13.17 -7.80 -11.71
C ARG A 35 -11.92 -7.41 -12.46
N GLN A 36 -12.06 -6.98 -13.72
CA GLN A 36 -10.93 -6.55 -14.53
C GLN A 36 -10.27 -5.30 -13.95
N GLY A 37 -11.04 -4.26 -13.62
CA GLY A 37 -10.49 -3.03 -13.08
C GLY A 37 -9.74 -3.23 -11.76
N VAL A 38 -10.34 -3.98 -10.82
CA VAL A 38 -9.68 -4.32 -9.56
C VAL A 38 -8.41 -5.15 -9.79
N SER A 39 -8.44 -6.09 -10.73
CA SER A 39 -7.26 -6.90 -11.05
C SER A 39 -6.14 -6.08 -11.69
N GLU A 40 -6.47 -5.13 -12.57
CA GLU A 40 -5.49 -4.24 -13.20
C GLU A 40 -4.81 -3.34 -12.18
N GLU A 41 -5.58 -2.78 -11.24
CA GLU A 41 -5.04 -1.95 -10.15
C GLU A 41 -4.12 -2.73 -9.22
N LEU A 42 -4.56 -3.91 -8.76
CA LEU A 42 -3.73 -4.75 -7.90
C LEU A 42 -2.49 -5.29 -8.64
N ALA A 43 -2.58 -5.49 -9.96
CA ALA A 43 -1.42 -5.84 -10.79
C ALA A 43 -0.42 -4.69 -10.90
N ALA A 44 -0.88 -3.44 -11.01
CA ALA A 44 -0.04 -2.25 -11.01
C ALA A 44 0.70 -2.09 -9.67
N ILE A 45 0.00 -2.29 -8.54
CA ILE A 45 0.61 -2.33 -7.22
C ILE A 45 1.69 -3.41 -7.14
N LYS A 46 1.37 -4.64 -7.56
CA LYS A 46 2.32 -5.76 -7.56
C LYS A 46 3.55 -5.51 -8.42
N ALA A 47 3.38 -4.78 -9.51
CA ALA A 47 4.48 -4.40 -10.40
C ALA A 47 5.37 -3.29 -9.82
N GLY A 48 4.90 -2.56 -8.81
CA GLY A 48 5.58 -1.37 -8.28
C GLY A 48 5.77 -0.33 -9.38
N ASP A 49 4.69 0.01 -10.09
CA ASP A 49 4.74 0.87 -11.25
C ASP A 49 5.21 2.31 -10.92
N ASP A 50 5.53 3.08 -11.95
CA ASP A 50 6.09 4.42 -11.77
C ASP A 50 5.07 5.41 -11.16
N GLU A 51 3.77 5.19 -11.34
CA GLU A 51 2.72 6.03 -10.76
C GLU A 51 2.65 5.82 -9.24
N LEU A 52 2.70 4.57 -8.79
CA LEU A 52 2.80 4.22 -7.38
C LEU A 52 4.06 4.81 -6.74
N ILE A 53 5.23 4.65 -7.39
CA ILE A 53 6.49 5.22 -6.89
C ILE A 53 6.40 6.74 -6.77
N SER A 54 5.86 7.43 -7.79
CA SER A 54 5.67 8.88 -7.77
C SER A 54 4.75 9.33 -6.64
N SER A 55 3.67 8.61 -6.37
CA SER A 55 2.77 8.89 -5.26
C SER A 55 3.45 8.77 -3.89
N VAL A 56 4.34 7.78 -3.74
CA VAL A 56 5.16 7.63 -2.52
C VAL A 56 6.18 8.75 -2.40
N GLU A 57 6.82 9.16 -3.51
CA GLU A 57 7.75 10.30 -3.53
C GLU A 57 7.04 11.60 -3.12
N GLU A 58 5.82 11.84 -3.59
CA GLU A 58 5.03 13.03 -3.22
C GLU A 58 4.61 13.00 -1.74
N GLY A 59 4.23 11.82 -1.24
CA GLY A 59 3.71 11.68 0.13
C GLY A 59 4.77 11.54 1.22
N ALA A 60 5.85 10.82 0.96
CA ALA A 60 6.87 10.44 1.94
C ALA A 60 8.32 10.67 1.47
N GLY A 61 8.54 11.16 0.25
CA GLY A 61 9.87 11.23 -0.35
C GLY A 61 10.88 12.07 0.41
N GLU A 62 10.47 13.17 1.08
CA GLU A 62 11.37 13.98 1.91
C GLU A 62 11.81 13.20 3.18
N ASP A 63 10.89 12.48 3.81
CA ASP A 63 11.19 11.69 5.00
C ASP A 63 12.09 10.50 4.65
N LEU A 64 11.82 9.81 3.53
CA LEU A 64 12.66 8.72 3.03
C LEU A 64 14.08 9.21 2.69
N LYS A 65 14.21 10.34 2.00
CA LYS A 65 15.52 10.96 1.69
C LYS A 65 16.30 11.34 2.95
N THR A 66 15.62 11.82 3.99
CA THR A 66 16.26 12.11 5.28
C THR A 66 16.85 10.84 5.90
N LEU A 67 16.24 9.70 5.66
CA LEU A 67 16.72 8.38 6.10
C LEU A 67 17.74 7.76 5.12
N GLY A 68 18.08 8.44 4.00
CA GLY A 68 18.94 7.90 2.97
C GLY A 68 18.28 6.77 2.16
N ILE A 69 16.95 6.71 2.12
CA ILE A 69 16.19 5.67 1.41
C ILE A 69 15.61 6.25 0.11
N ASP A 70 15.78 5.54 -1.00
CA ASP A 70 15.06 5.80 -2.25
C ASP A 70 13.63 5.23 -2.17
N ALA A 71 12.65 5.95 -2.73
CA ALA A 71 11.25 5.51 -2.71
C ALA A 71 11.04 4.16 -3.42
N ARG A 72 11.79 3.91 -4.49
CA ARG A 72 11.74 2.64 -5.24
C ARG A 72 12.30 1.49 -4.41
N ASP A 73 13.41 1.71 -3.70
CA ASP A 73 14.01 0.69 -2.82
C ASP A 73 13.07 0.36 -1.66
N PHE A 74 12.44 1.40 -1.08
CA PHE A 74 11.43 1.23 -0.04
C PHE A 74 10.25 0.39 -0.55
N MET A 75 9.65 0.75 -1.69
CA MET A 75 8.52 0.03 -2.26
C MET A 75 8.90 -1.39 -2.70
N SER A 76 10.10 -1.59 -3.23
CA SER A 76 10.59 -2.92 -3.56
C SER A 76 10.67 -3.83 -2.33
N ALA A 77 11.18 -3.32 -1.21
CA ALA A 77 11.22 -4.07 0.04
C ALA A 77 9.82 -4.34 0.62
N TYR A 78 8.91 -3.37 0.52
CA TYR A 78 7.54 -3.48 1.02
C TYR A 78 6.71 -4.47 0.22
N LEU A 79 6.79 -4.41 -1.11
CA LEU A 79 6.02 -5.26 -2.02
C LEU A 79 6.65 -6.64 -2.25
N ASP A 80 7.82 -6.92 -1.70
CA ASP A 80 8.41 -8.25 -1.82
C ASP A 80 7.52 -9.31 -1.15
N GLY A 81 7.05 -10.26 -1.97
CA GLY A 81 6.07 -11.26 -1.57
C GLY A 81 4.61 -10.78 -1.63
N PHE A 82 4.34 -9.57 -2.15
CA PHE A 82 2.96 -9.14 -2.40
C PHE A 82 2.29 -10.04 -3.44
N ASP A 83 1.09 -10.52 -3.10
CA ASP A 83 0.25 -11.30 -4.00
C ASP A 83 -1.23 -10.99 -3.74
N TYR A 84 -2.08 -11.31 -4.71
CA TYR A 84 -3.51 -11.09 -4.58
C TYR A 84 -4.32 -12.08 -5.41
N SER A 85 -5.58 -12.25 -5.03
CA SER A 85 -6.59 -12.85 -5.88
C SER A 85 -7.92 -12.11 -5.75
N VAL A 86 -8.60 -11.94 -6.89
CA VAL A 86 -9.97 -11.39 -6.95
C VAL A 86 -10.93 -12.57 -6.98
N GLY A 87 -11.65 -12.74 -5.88
CA GLY A 87 -12.64 -13.79 -5.69
C GLY A 87 -14.01 -13.43 -6.29
N ASP A 88 -15.07 -13.67 -5.55
CA ASP A 88 -16.44 -13.41 -6.00
C ASP A 88 -16.70 -11.90 -6.13
N VAL A 89 -17.37 -11.51 -7.21
CA VAL A 89 -17.94 -10.17 -7.40
C VAL A 89 -19.45 -10.30 -7.38
N LYS A 90 -20.10 -9.62 -6.46
CA LYS A 90 -21.58 -9.63 -6.31
C LYS A 90 -22.11 -8.24 -6.62
N VAL A 91 -22.84 -8.13 -7.74
CA VAL A 91 -23.46 -6.88 -8.19
C VAL A 91 -24.92 -6.85 -7.73
N ASP A 92 -25.33 -5.73 -7.11
CA ASP A 92 -26.70 -5.44 -6.69
C ASP A 92 -27.06 -4.00 -7.09
N GLY A 93 -27.66 -3.85 -8.26
CA GLY A 93 -27.99 -2.56 -8.86
C GLY A 93 -26.74 -1.73 -9.14
N ASP A 94 -26.65 -0.56 -8.50
CA ASP A 94 -25.51 0.37 -8.63
C ASP A 94 -24.42 0.14 -7.57
N SER A 95 -24.49 -0.95 -6.83
CA SER A 95 -23.50 -1.33 -5.82
C SER A 95 -22.93 -2.71 -6.13
N ALA A 96 -21.67 -2.94 -5.75
CA ALA A 96 -21.08 -4.26 -5.84
C ALA A 96 -20.15 -4.52 -4.66
N THR A 97 -20.01 -5.80 -4.32
CA THR A 97 -19.05 -6.28 -3.32
C THR A 97 -18.05 -7.19 -4.02
N VAL A 98 -16.77 -6.92 -3.84
CA VAL A 98 -15.66 -7.72 -4.37
C VAL A 98 -14.93 -8.38 -3.21
N HIS A 99 -14.85 -9.70 -3.24
CA HIS A 99 -14.06 -10.46 -2.28
C HIS A 99 -12.61 -10.52 -2.74
N LEU A 100 -11.67 -10.10 -1.88
CA LEU A 100 -10.24 -10.06 -2.17
C LEU A 100 -9.47 -10.91 -1.17
N SER A 101 -8.45 -11.60 -1.67
CA SER A 101 -7.40 -12.20 -0.87
C SER A 101 -6.11 -11.45 -1.18
N ILE A 102 -5.51 -10.80 -0.18
CA ILE A 102 -4.31 -9.96 -0.35
C ILE A 102 -3.22 -10.50 0.57
N THR A 103 -2.06 -10.75 -0.01
CA THR A 103 -0.85 -11.13 0.72
C THR A 103 0.10 -9.94 0.71
N CYS A 104 0.42 -9.41 1.87
CA CYS A 104 1.33 -8.26 2.00
C CYS A 104 2.09 -8.28 3.34
N ARG A 105 3.12 -7.46 3.44
CA ARG A 105 3.85 -7.24 4.70
C ARG A 105 3.08 -6.23 5.55
N SER A 106 3.06 -6.45 6.86
CA SER A 106 2.51 -5.48 7.81
C SER A 106 3.50 -4.34 8.06
N MET A 107 3.08 -3.12 7.75
CA MET A 107 3.85 -1.94 8.12
C MET A 107 3.91 -1.74 9.64
N GLY A 108 2.87 -2.15 10.35
CA GLY A 108 2.84 -2.11 11.81
C GLY A 108 3.88 -3.04 12.42
N GLU A 109 3.95 -4.30 11.99
CA GLU A 109 4.96 -5.26 12.46
C GLU A 109 6.39 -4.82 12.07
N ALA A 110 6.58 -4.30 10.86
CA ALA A 110 7.86 -3.79 10.41
C ALA A 110 8.32 -2.59 11.26
N THR A 111 7.39 -1.71 11.64
CA THR A 111 7.67 -0.56 12.52
C THR A 111 8.04 -1.02 13.95
N GLU A 112 7.35 -2.02 14.49
CA GLU A 112 7.66 -2.58 15.80
C GLU A 112 9.04 -3.24 15.80
N ALA A 113 9.34 -4.04 14.77
CA ALA A 113 10.66 -4.66 14.58
C ALA A 113 11.77 -3.59 14.44
N PHE A 114 11.52 -2.54 13.66
CA PHE A 114 12.42 -1.40 13.51
C PHE A 114 12.71 -0.72 14.84
N MET A 115 11.70 -0.44 15.64
CA MET A 115 11.89 0.23 16.94
C MET A 115 12.82 -0.56 17.86
N GLY A 116 12.68 -1.90 17.90
CA GLY A 116 13.57 -2.79 18.65
C GLY A 116 15.00 -2.78 18.08
N ALA A 117 15.14 -3.07 16.80
CA ALA A 117 16.44 -3.19 16.14
C ALA A 117 17.22 -1.87 16.13
N TYR A 118 16.53 -0.74 15.91
CA TYR A 118 17.17 0.58 15.97
C TYR A 118 17.63 0.97 17.40
N GLY A 119 16.84 0.61 18.42
CA GLY A 119 17.25 0.78 19.82
C GLY A 119 18.52 0.00 20.13
N ASP A 120 18.63 -1.24 19.70
CA ASP A 120 19.83 -2.07 19.85
C ASP A 120 21.02 -1.50 19.04
N ALA A 121 20.77 -1.02 17.83
CA ALA A 121 21.81 -0.40 17.00
C ALA A 121 22.38 0.87 17.64
N LEU A 122 21.53 1.73 18.22
CA LEU A 122 21.95 2.91 18.95
C LEU A 122 22.77 2.57 20.21
N ALA A 123 22.41 1.51 20.92
CA ALA A 123 23.15 1.07 22.11
C ALA A 123 24.58 0.61 21.78
N ASN A 124 24.84 0.21 20.53
CA ASN A 124 26.15 -0.25 20.05
C ASN A 124 26.85 0.77 19.15
N ALA A 125 26.27 1.93 18.90
CA ALA A 125 26.87 2.98 18.07
C ALA A 125 28.06 3.64 18.81
N GLU A 126 29.18 3.82 18.08
CA GLU A 126 30.39 4.42 18.63
C GLU A 126 30.26 5.94 18.83
N ASP A 127 29.48 6.61 17.96
CA ASP A 127 29.25 8.07 17.98
C ASP A 127 27.76 8.36 17.80
N LEU A 128 27.17 8.95 18.83
CA LEU A 128 25.76 9.41 18.80
C LEU A 128 25.63 10.90 18.46
N THR A 129 26.72 11.59 18.11
CA THR A 129 26.71 13.01 17.79
C THR A 129 26.62 13.30 16.28
N ASP A 130 26.96 12.31 15.46
CA ASP A 130 26.84 12.40 14.00
C ASP A 130 25.38 12.11 13.58
N THR A 131 24.63 13.17 13.36
CA THR A 131 23.20 13.10 13.03
C THR A 131 22.97 12.42 11.67
N ASP A 132 23.83 12.65 10.69
CA ASP A 132 23.68 12.08 9.34
C ASP A 132 23.90 10.55 9.41
N ALA A 133 24.93 10.10 10.12
CA ALA A 133 25.17 8.67 10.34
C ALA A 133 24.00 7.99 11.09
N LEU A 134 23.36 8.70 12.03
CA LEU A 134 22.19 8.18 12.74
C LEU A 134 20.96 8.04 11.83
N TYR A 135 20.75 8.97 10.89
CA TYR A 135 19.68 8.85 9.90
C TYR A 135 19.94 7.71 8.92
N GLU A 136 21.16 7.55 8.42
CA GLU A 136 21.54 6.42 7.57
C GLU A 136 21.36 5.08 8.30
N LEU A 137 21.76 5.01 9.56
CA LEU A 137 21.54 3.83 10.41
C LEU A 137 20.05 3.52 10.57
N ALA A 138 19.22 4.54 10.78
CA ALA A 138 17.77 4.39 10.88
C ALA A 138 17.18 3.88 9.57
N GLY A 139 17.58 4.44 8.43
CA GLY A 139 17.10 4.03 7.11
C GLY A 139 17.46 2.58 6.80
N LYS A 140 18.71 2.20 7.02
CA LYS A 140 19.16 0.81 6.84
C LYS A 140 18.38 -0.15 7.73
N THR A 141 18.22 0.18 9.01
CA THR A 141 17.50 -0.67 9.97
C THR A 141 16.02 -0.80 9.59
N LEU A 142 15.40 0.27 9.06
CA LEU A 142 14.02 0.24 8.58
C LEU A 142 13.86 -0.74 7.40
N LEU A 143 14.71 -0.65 6.38
CA LEU A 143 14.66 -1.56 5.23
C LEU A 143 14.92 -3.02 5.63
N GLU A 144 15.86 -3.25 6.55
CA GLU A 144 16.15 -4.59 7.09
C GLU A 144 14.94 -5.15 7.86
N SER A 145 14.30 -4.34 8.70
CA SER A 145 13.11 -4.73 9.47
C SER A 145 11.93 -5.03 8.55
N LEU A 146 11.72 -4.19 7.54
CA LEU A 146 10.69 -4.39 6.53
C LEU A 146 10.91 -5.70 5.75
N SER A 147 12.13 -5.94 5.30
CA SER A 147 12.50 -7.16 4.58
C SER A 147 12.39 -8.43 5.44
N ALA A 148 12.59 -8.32 6.75
CA ALA A 148 12.47 -9.44 7.69
C ALA A 148 11.01 -9.78 8.04
N THR A 149 10.09 -8.80 7.90
CA THR A 149 8.66 -9.02 8.16
C THR A 149 8.07 -9.97 7.12
N GLN A 150 7.40 -11.03 7.56
CA GLN A 150 6.84 -12.02 6.65
C GLN A 150 5.50 -11.54 6.07
N PRO A 151 5.27 -11.68 4.74
CA PRO A 151 3.97 -11.41 4.16
C PRO A 151 2.90 -12.33 4.75
N LYS A 152 1.70 -11.79 5.00
CA LYS A 152 0.53 -12.53 5.48
C LYS A 152 -0.62 -12.35 4.53
N THR A 153 -1.47 -13.36 4.42
CA THR A 153 -2.67 -13.31 3.60
C THR A 153 -3.87 -12.92 4.45
N VAL A 154 -4.62 -11.93 3.97
CA VAL A 154 -5.88 -11.47 4.57
C VAL A 154 -6.98 -11.47 3.53
N GLU A 155 -8.15 -11.93 3.94
CA GLU A 155 -9.38 -11.86 3.17
C GLU A 155 -10.15 -10.59 3.55
N CYS A 156 -10.61 -9.85 2.56
CA CYS A 156 -11.44 -8.67 2.79
C CYS A 156 -12.49 -8.51 1.68
N ASP A 157 -13.57 -7.81 2.01
CA ASP A 157 -14.59 -7.40 1.06
C ASP A 157 -14.47 -5.89 0.82
N VAL A 158 -14.34 -5.48 -0.44
CA VAL A 158 -14.35 -4.07 -0.84
C VAL A 158 -15.65 -3.74 -1.55
N GLN A 159 -16.16 -2.53 -1.30
CA GLN A 159 -17.39 -2.04 -1.91
C GLN A 159 -17.07 -1.21 -3.13
N CYS A 160 -17.83 -1.43 -4.21
CA CYS A 160 -17.80 -0.62 -5.41
C CYS A 160 -19.16 0.05 -5.62
N GLN A 161 -19.15 1.20 -6.28
CA GLN A 161 -20.33 2.00 -6.57
C GLN A 161 -20.32 2.46 -8.03
N LYS A 162 -21.47 2.43 -8.68
CA LYS A 162 -21.67 2.91 -10.04
C LYS A 162 -22.16 4.35 -10.02
N ASP A 163 -21.51 5.21 -10.79
CA ASP A 163 -21.92 6.60 -10.91
C ASP A 163 -23.09 6.77 -11.91
N SER A 164 -23.60 8.01 -12.03
CA SER A 164 -24.69 8.35 -12.97
C SER A 164 -24.31 8.16 -14.45
N ASP A 165 -23.04 8.12 -14.78
CA ASP A 165 -22.52 7.94 -16.13
C ASP A 165 -22.27 6.45 -16.46
N GLY A 166 -22.48 5.57 -15.45
CA GLY A 166 -22.36 4.12 -15.56
C GLY A 166 -20.95 3.59 -15.29
N ASN A 167 -20.05 4.41 -14.73
CA ASN A 167 -18.69 3.99 -14.37
C ASN A 167 -18.66 3.41 -12.96
N TRP A 168 -17.89 2.35 -12.77
CA TRP A 168 -17.65 1.77 -11.47
C TRP A 168 -16.41 2.41 -10.80
N SER A 169 -16.50 2.62 -9.50
CA SER A 169 -15.39 3.08 -8.64
C SER A 169 -15.52 2.43 -7.27
N TYR A 170 -14.46 2.51 -6.47
CA TYR A 170 -14.59 2.13 -5.06
C TYR A 170 -15.54 3.07 -4.32
N ALA A 171 -16.32 2.51 -3.40
CA ALA A 171 -17.19 3.30 -2.54
C ALA A 171 -16.38 4.10 -1.52
N ASP A 172 -16.99 5.14 -0.96
CA ASP A 172 -16.39 5.94 0.11
C ASP A 172 -15.97 5.05 1.29
N GLY A 173 -14.78 5.31 1.85
CA GLY A 173 -14.24 4.58 2.99
C GLY A 173 -13.41 3.33 2.63
N VAL A 174 -13.40 2.87 1.37
CA VAL A 174 -12.55 1.73 0.95
C VAL A 174 -11.08 2.06 1.09
N SER A 175 -10.66 3.30 0.81
CA SER A 175 -9.28 3.74 0.97
C SER A 175 -8.81 3.65 2.42
N GLU A 176 -9.64 4.04 3.38
CA GLU A 176 -9.36 3.91 4.81
C GLU A 176 -9.30 2.43 5.23
N GLN A 177 -10.25 1.63 4.77
CA GLN A 177 -10.29 0.19 5.05
C GLN A 177 -9.01 -0.50 4.56
N MET A 178 -8.58 -0.23 3.32
CA MET A 178 -7.37 -0.80 2.76
C MET A 178 -6.12 -0.28 3.49
N SER A 179 -6.10 1.00 3.88
CA SER A 179 -5.02 1.58 4.68
C SER A 179 -4.87 0.86 6.02
N GLU A 180 -5.98 0.63 6.72
CA GLU A 180 -5.97 -0.12 7.98
C GLU A 180 -5.48 -1.57 7.76
N LEU A 181 -5.89 -2.21 6.68
CA LEU A 181 -5.47 -3.56 6.33
C LEU A 181 -3.94 -3.63 6.14
N PHE A 182 -3.34 -2.69 5.42
CA PHE A 182 -1.88 -2.65 5.21
C PHE A 182 -1.08 -2.25 6.45
N LEU A 183 -1.68 -1.53 7.39
CA LEU A 183 -1.01 -1.08 8.61
C LEU A 183 -1.11 -2.08 9.76
N SER A 184 -2.21 -2.84 9.85
CA SER A 184 -2.60 -3.56 11.07
C SER A 184 -2.41 -5.08 11.04
N GLN A 185 -1.81 -5.62 9.99
CA GLN A 185 -1.58 -7.07 9.88
C GLN A 185 -0.48 -7.58 10.77
#